data_480ad6067bc18deb4ac4c4666f0c926b
#
_entry.id   480ad6067bc18deb4ac4c4666f0c926b
#
_cell.length_a   1.000
_cell.length_b   1.000
_cell.length_c   1.000
_cell.angle_alpha   90.00
_cell.angle_beta   90.00
_cell.angle_gamma   90.00
#
_symmetry.space_group_name_H-M   'P 1'
#
loop_
_entity.id
_entity.type
_entity.pdbx_description
1 polymer ?
#
loop_
_entity_poly.entity_id
_entity_poly.type
_entity_poly.pdbx_seq_one_letter_code
_entity_poly.pdbx_strand_id
1 'polypeptide(L)'
;MPIQTLYRLAELPPAEWDALLADSQPFLRHAFLSSLEDSGSVGGRSGWQPAHRLLRDPQGGLRAALPLYRKSHSYGEYVFDWAWADACQRAGIGYYPKLLCAVPFTPVAGQRLLGDVEAAAALLDGLTEQLDAQQMSGIHVNFTESKADRLMAGREGWLERIGCQFHWHNRGYRDFQDFLDALTSRKRKQLRKEREHVAGQGIVFDWREGHQLSEAEWDFVYACYANTYQVRGQAPYLSRAFFSLLAERMPQAIRVVLAQQSTRPVAMAFSLRDDSGLYGRYWGCLAEFDRLHFETCFYQGIDQAIADGLQRFDAGAQGEHKLIRGFEPVITRSWHYLQHPGLRAAVTDFLQQERVGVLAYAEAARQALPYRQAGS
;
A
#
# COMPACT_ATOMS: atom_id res chain seq x y z
N MET A 1 6.49 10.96 30.13
CA MET A 1 6.62 11.71 28.87
C MET A 1 5.22 12.08 28.39
N PRO A 2 4.94 13.31 27.97
CA PRO A 2 3.61 13.70 27.54
C PRO A 2 3.27 13.04 26.19
N ILE A 3 2.13 12.33 26.16
CA ILE A 3 1.55 11.80 24.92
C ILE A 3 0.62 12.88 24.37
N GLN A 4 0.85 13.25 23.12
CA GLN A 4 0.02 14.22 22.39
C GLN A 4 -0.79 13.51 21.31
N THR A 5 -2.07 13.92 21.16
CA THR A 5 -2.87 13.55 20.00
C THR A 5 -2.80 14.69 18.98
N LEU A 6 -2.47 14.33 17.74
CA LEU A 6 -2.45 15.26 16.61
C LEU A 6 -3.59 14.89 15.64
N TYR A 7 -4.45 15.84 15.35
CA TYR A 7 -5.61 15.65 14.47
C TYR A 7 -5.38 16.15 13.04
N ARG A 8 -4.30 16.89 12.83
CA ARG A 8 -3.88 17.36 11.51
C ARG A 8 -2.36 17.43 11.45
N LEU A 9 -1.77 16.79 10.45
CA LEU A 9 -0.31 16.83 10.26
C LEU A 9 0.22 18.24 9.96
N ALA A 10 -0.59 19.11 9.38
CA ALA A 10 -0.23 20.50 9.15
C ALA A 10 0.11 21.29 10.44
N GLU A 11 -0.26 20.79 11.62
CA GLU A 11 0.09 21.39 12.93
C GLU A 11 1.52 21.01 13.39
N LEU A 12 2.20 20.12 12.68
CA LEU A 12 3.55 19.65 13.00
C LEU A 12 4.51 20.04 11.85
N PRO A 13 5.70 20.59 12.16
CA PRO A 13 6.71 20.85 11.13
C PRO A 13 7.09 19.56 10.37
N PRO A 14 7.10 19.56 9.02
CA PRO A 14 7.43 18.38 8.23
C PRO A 14 8.76 17.72 8.64
N ALA A 15 9.78 18.52 8.94
CA ALA A 15 11.10 18.02 9.32
C ALA A 15 11.07 17.23 10.64
N GLU A 16 10.20 17.58 11.61
CA GLU A 16 10.09 16.83 12.87
C GLU A 16 9.50 15.44 12.63
N TRP A 17 8.47 15.35 11.78
CA TRP A 17 7.86 14.06 11.44
C TRP A 17 8.80 13.20 10.60
N ASP A 18 9.37 13.78 9.54
CA ASP A 18 10.22 13.05 8.60
C ASP A 18 11.52 12.56 9.23
N ALA A 19 12.02 13.23 10.30
CA ALA A 19 13.16 12.76 11.07
C ALA A 19 12.95 11.42 11.81
N LEU A 20 11.69 10.99 11.98
CA LEU A 20 11.35 9.69 12.57
C LEU A 20 11.40 8.54 11.55
N LEU A 21 11.48 8.82 10.27
CA LEU A 21 11.45 7.81 9.21
C LEU A 21 12.81 7.15 9.06
N ALA A 22 12.82 5.82 9.00
CA ALA A 22 14.03 5.02 8.89
C ALA A 22 14.51 4.84 7.45
N ASP A 23 13.63 5.09 6.47
CA ASP A 23 13.90 4.89 5.04
C ASP A 23 13.30 6.01 4.18
N SER A 24 13.51 5.91 2.87
CA SER A 24 13.02 6.88 1.89
C SER A 24 11.59 6.60 1.39
N GLN A 25 10.87 5.61 1.97
CA GLN A 25 9.54 5.22 1.52
C GLN A 25 8.57 6.41 1.52
N PRO A 26 7.88 6.69 0.38
CA PRO A 26 7.14 7.93 0.22
C PRO A 26 5.88 8.03 1.07
N PHE A 27 5.26 6.89 1.42
CA PHE A 27 3.90 6.83 1.96
C PHE A 27 3.74 7.33 3.40
N LEU A 28 4.82 7.39 4.17
CA LEU A 28 4.84 7.91 5.54
C LEU A 28 5.43 9.31 5.63
N ARG A 29 5.93 9.87 4.52
CA ARG A 29 6.38 11.26 4.49
C ARG A 29 5.27 12.19 4.93
N HIS A 30 5.63 13.21 5.68
CA HIS A 30 4.69 14.28 6.06
C HIS A 30 3.93 14.81 4.85
N ALA A 31 4.64 15.06 3.75
CA ALA A 31 4.07 15.55 2.50
C ALA A 31 2.98 14.62 1.92
N PHE A 32 3.15 13.30 1.99
CA PHE A 32 2.15 12.36 1.51
C PHE A 32 0.89 12.35 2.40
N LEU A 33 1.08 12.19 3.72
CA LEU A 33 -0.03 12.08 4.66
C LEU A 33 -0.80 13.41 4.78
N SER A 34 -0.11 14.55 4.82
CA SER A 34 -0.75 15.86 4.82
C SER A 34 -1.50 16.15 3.51
N SER A 35 -1.02 15.64 2.36
CA SER A 35 -1.76 15.76 1.09
C SER A 35 -3.09 15.00 1.12
N LEU A 36 -3.16 13.85 1.80
CA LEU A 36 -4.42 13.13 2.02
C LEU A 36 -5.40 13.93 2.88
N GLU A 37 -4.91 14.56 3.94
CA GLU A 37 -5.72 15.37 4.85
C GLU A 37 -6.19 16.67 4.18
N ASP A 38 -5.27 17.44 3.60
CA ASP A 38 -5.55 18.75 3.01
C ASP A 38 -6.44 18.66 1.77
N SER A 39 -6.37 17.55 1.03
CA SER A 39 -7.26 17.29 -0.11
C SER A 39 -8.66 16.84 0.28
N GLY A 40 -8.91 16.58 1.57
CA GLY A 40 -10.16 16.00 2.06
C GLY A 40 -10.36 14.53 1.71
N SER A 41 -9.33 13.83 1.18
CA SER A 41 -9.37 12.39 0.95
C SER A 41 -9.38 11.60 2.26
N VAL A 42 -8.83 12.19 3.33
CA VAL A 42 -8.84 11.72 4.70
C VAL A 42 -9.44 12.80 5.59
N GLY A 43 -10.13 12.42 6.64
CA GLY A 43 -10.93 13.33 7.47
C GLY A 43 -12.39 13.45 7.01
N GLY A 44 -13.16 14.34 7.61
CA GLY A 44 -14.55 14.62 7.25
C GLY A 44 -15.42 13.35 7.20
N ARG A 45 -15.99 13.03 6.02
CA ARG A 45 -16.87 11.88 5.80
C ARG A 45 -16.16 10.64 5.26
N SER A 46 -14.84 10.65 5.14
CA SER A 46 -14.07 9.53 4.57
C SER A 46 -14.07 8.26 5.43
N GLY A 47 -14.50 8.37 6.70
CA GLY A 47 -14.38 7.31 7.69
C GLY A 47 -12.95 7.08 8.21
N TRP A 48 -12.01 7.90 7.80
CA TRP A 48 -10.63 7.96 8.29
C TRP A 48 -10.42 9.28 9.03
N GLN A 49 -10.54 9.28 10.37
CA GLN A 49 -10.33 10.48 11.17
C GLN A 49 -8.92 10.46 11.74
N PRO A 50 -8.03 11.38 11.36
CA PRO A 50 -6.67 11.44 11.89
C PRO A 50 -6.71 11.59 13.42
N ALA A 51 -5.87 10.81 14.09
CA ALA A 51 -5.72 10.82 15.54
C ALA A 51 -4.31 10.34 15.90
N HIS A 52 -3.31 10.89 15.19
CA HIS A 52 -1.91 10.49 15.34
C HIS A 52 -1.46 10.62 16.79
N ARG A 53 -0.59 9.73 17.24
CA ARG A 53 0.00 9.80 18.58
C ARG A 53 1.45 10.17 18.49
N LEU A 54 1.84 11.14 19.28
CA LEU A 54 3.19 11.66 19.37
C LEU A 54 3.72 11.47 20.78
N LEU A 55 4.95 11.01 20.90
CA LEU A 55 5.70 10.96 22.16
C LEU A 55 6.89 11.88 22.06
N ARG A 56 6.96 12.85 22.97
CA ARG A 56 8.09 13.78 23.07
C ARG A 56 9.00 13.43 24.24
N ASP A 57 10.28 13.69 24.06
CA ASP A 57 11.24 13.64 25.16
C ASP A 57 11.04 14.81 26.17
N PRO A 58 11.73 14.82 27.33
CA PRO A 58 11.61 15.90 28.30
C PRO A 58 12.08 17.27 27.78
N GLN A 59 12.88 17.31 26.72
CA GLN A 59 13.37 18.52 26.07
C GLN A 59 12.41 19.02 24.96
N GLY A 60 11.33 18.29 24.70
CA GLY A 60 10.30 18.63 23.72
C GLY A 60 10.56 18.05 22.31
N GLY A 61 11.66 17.34 22.09
CA GLY A 61 11.98 16.67 20.84
C GLY A 61 11.00 15.52 20.55
N LEU A 62 10.62 15.34 19.28
CA LEU A 62 9.74 14.24 18.87
C LEU A 62 10.55 12.93 18.84
N ARG A 63 10.20 11.98 19.70
CA ARG A 63 10.92 10.71 19.86
C ARG A 63 10.27 9.57 19.10
N ALA A 64 8.94 9.52 19.11
CA ALA A 64 8.17 8.47 18.46
C ALA A 64 6.81 8.97 18.02
N ALA A 65 6.24 8.33 16.99
CA ALA A 65 4.90 8.60 16.54
C ALA A 65 4.19 7.36 15.99
N LEU A 66 2.85 7.41 15.98
CA LEU A 66 1.98 6.45 15.31
C LEU A 66 1.11 7.19 14.29
N PRO A 67 1.14 6.85 13.00
CA PRO A 67 0.18 7.34 12.02
C PRO A 67 -1.17 6.65 12.26
N LEU A 68 -1.96 7.21 13.18
CA LEU A 68 -3.16 6.59 13.73
C LEU A 68 -4.43 7.29 13.23
N TYR A 69 -5.45 6.48 12.96
CA TYR A 69 -6.77 6.94 12.52
C TYR A 69 -7.88 6.29 13.35
N ARG A 70 -8.90 7.06 13.69
CA ARG A 70 -10.17 6.51 14.17
C ARG A 70 -11.03 6.15 12.95
N LYS A 71 -11.44 4.89 12.87
CA LYS A 71 -12.17 4.32 11.74
C LYS A 71 -13.64 4.06 12.08
N SER A 72 -14.54 4.48 11.20
CA SER A 72 -15.98 4.19 11.29
C SER A 72 -16.44 3.05 10.38
N HIS A 73 -15.54 2.53 9.52
CA HIS A 73 -15.74 1.39 8.62
C HIS A 73 -14.39 0.87 8.12
N SER A 74 -14.33 -0.29 7.47
CA SER A 74 -13.06 -0.90 7.00
C SER A 74 -12.69 -0.62 5.54
N TYR A 75 -13.38 0.32 4.86
CA TYR A 75 -13.01 0.68 3.49
C TYR A 75 -11.63 1.32 3.41
N GLY A 76 -10.86 0.90 2.39
CA GLY A 76 -9.54 1.44 2.09
C GLY A 76 -8.40 0.93 2.97
N GLU A 77 -8.63 -0.07 3.83
CA GLU A 77 -7.63 -0.65 4.73
C GLU A 77 -6.80 -1.77 4.11
N TYR A 78 -7.38 -2.50 3.15
CA TYR A 78 -6.80 -3.65 2.45
C TYR A 78 -6.38 -4.83 3.35
N VAL A 79 -6.77 -4.80 4.62
CA VAL A 79 -6.78 -5.95 5.52
C VAL A 79 -8.25 -6.25 5.79
N PHE A 80 -8.78 -7.28 5.10
CA PHE A 80 -10.24 -7.50 4.99
C PHE A 80 -10.79 -8.16 6.27
N ASP A 81 -11.28 -7.36 7.18
CA ASP A 81 -11.88 -7.78 8.45
C ASP A 81 -13.42 -7.74 8.45
N TRP A 82 -14.03 -7.74 7.28
CA TRP A 82 -15.50 -7.71 7.11
C TRP A 82 -16.20 -8.83 7.86
N ALA A 83 -15.63 -10.05 7.83
CA ALA A 83 -16.19 -11.19 8.55
C ALA A 83 -16.21 -10.98 10.08
N TRP A 84 -15.23 -10.24 10.60
CA TRP A 84 -15.20 -9.89 12.04
C TRP A 84 -16.29 -8.86 12.37
N ALA A 85 -16.44 -7.83 11.53
CA ALA A 85 -17.50 -6.83 11.69
C ALA A 85 -18.90 -7.46 11.60
N ASP A 86 -19.12 -8.37 10.64
CA ASP A 86 -20.38 -9.10 10.50
C ASP A 86 -20.67 -10.01 11.70
N ALA A 87 -19.64 -10.69 12.23
CA ALA A 87 -19.78 -11.52 13.42
C ALA A 87 -20.17 -10.67 14.65
N CYS A 88 -19.53 -9.50 14.81
CA CYS A 88 -19.89 -8.54 15.86
C CYS A 88 -21.33 -8.06 15.73
N GLN A 89 -21.75 -7.68 14.53
CA GLN A 89 -23.12 -7.24 14.26
C GLN A 89 -24.15 -8.31 14.63
N ARG A 90 -23.92 -9.58 14.26
CA ARG A 90 -24.79 -10.70 14.63
C ARG A 90 -24.83 -10.97 16.13
N ALA A 91 -23.73 -10.70 16.84
CA ALA A 91 -23.62 -10.88 18.28
C ALA A 91 -24.08 -9.66 19.09
N GLY A 92 -24.52 -8.57 18.45
CA GLY A 92 -24.87 -7.32 19.11
C GLY A 92 -23.67 -6.58 19.73
N ILE A 93 -22.45 -6.83 19.24
CA ILE A 93 -21.19 -6.22 19.70
C ILE A 93 -20.82 -5.11 18.75
N GLY A 94 -20.44 -3.93 19.27
CA GLY A 94 -19.93 -2.83 18.47
C GLY A 94 -18.53 -3.14 17.90
N TYR A 95 -18.36 -3.15 16.57
CA TYR A 95 -17.05 -3.28 15.92
C TYR A 95 -16.44 -1.93 15.56
N TYR A 96 -17.23 -0.93 15.32
CA TYR A 96 -16.80 0.44 15.08
C TYR A 96 -17.29 1.37 16.19
N PRO A 97 -16.53 2.45 16.51
CA PRO A 97 -15.25 2.81 15.91
C PRO A 97 -14.09 1.95 16.43
N LYS A 98 -13.02 1.86 15.61
CA LYS A 98 -11.75 1.20 15.94
C LYS A 98 -10.58 2.12 15.66
N LEU A 99 -9.41 1.87 16.26
CA LEU A 99 -8.17 2.56 15.94
C LEU A 99 -7.38 1.77 14.89
N LEU A 100 -6.77 2.49 13.94
CA LEU A 100 -5.98 1.89 12.88
C LEU A 100 -4.68 2.68 12.67
N CYS A 101 -3.54 2.01 12.89
CA CYS A 101 -2.22 2.48 12.53
C CYS A 101 -1.89 1.93 11.14
N ALA A 102 -1.98 2.78 10.12
CA ALA A 102 -1.79 2.41 8.72
C ALA A 102 -1.54 3.65 7.85
N VAL A 103 -1.15 3.42 6.60
CA VAL A 103 -1.21 4.46 5.57
C VAL A 103 -2.56 4.34 4.85
N PRO A 104 -3.36 5.41 4.79
CA PRO A 104 -4.67 5.36 4.13
C PRO A 104 -4.56 4.93 2.66
N PHE A 105 -5.47 4.06 2.24
CA PHE A 105 -5.62 3.57 0.86
C PHE A 105 -4.35 2.91 0.27
N THR A 106 -3.39 2.47 1.13
CA THR A 106 -2.05 2.06 0.70
C THR A 106 -1.63 0.74 1.36
N PRO A 107 -1.81 -0.40 0.66
CA PRO A 107 -1.43 -1.73 1.16
C PRO A 107 0.06 -2.05 0.93
N VAL A 108 0.93 -1.12 1.26
CA VAL A 108 2.39 -1.29 1.16
C VAL A 108 2.97 -1.53 2.55
N ALA A 109 3.74 -2.60 2.71
CA ALA A 109 4.43 -2.88 3.97
C ALA A 109 5.55 -1.85 4.21
N GLY A 110 5.68 -1.43 5.47
CA GLY A 110 6.69 -0.46 5.87
C GLY A 110 6.61 -0.13 7.35
N GLN A 111 7.37 0.87 7.76
CA GLN A 111 7.39 1.36 9.12
C GLN A 111 5.98 1.79 9.57
N ARG A 112 5.55 1.38 10.76
CA ARG A 112 4.28 1.82 11.38
C ARG A 112 4.52 2.37 12.77
N LEU A 113 5.59 1.93 13.40
CA LEU A 113 6.11 2.45 14.65
C LEU A 113 7.24 3.40 14.29
N LEU A 114 6.99 4.72 14.29
CA LEU A 114 7.93 5.73 13.80
C LEU A 114 8.91 6.14 14.89
N GLY A 115 10.15 6.37 14.52
CA GLY A 115 11.23 6.79 15.42
C GLY A 115 11.76 5.65 16.29
N ASP A 116 11.85 5.89 17.61
CA ASP A 116 12.21 4.88 18.60
C ASP A 116 11.08 3.85 18.69
N VAL A 117 11.34 2.67 18.17
CA VAL A 117 10.36 1.62 17.99
C VAL A 117 9.80 1.10 19.34
N GLU A 118 10.62 1.06 20.37
CA GLU A 118 10.17 0.65 21.72
C GLU A 118 9.28 1.71 22.34
N ALA A 119 9.63 2.99 22.18
CA ALA A 119 8.80 4.10 22.60
C ALA A 119 7.46 4.16 21.83
N ALA A 120 7.47 3.90 20.51
CA ALA A 120 6.26 3.81 19.71
C ALA A 120 5.37 2.63 20.11
N ALA A 121 5.98 1.51 20.49
CA ALA A 121 5.23 0.37 21.00
C ALA A 121 4.62 0.63 22.39
N ALA A 122 5.31 1.38 23.24
CA ALA A 122 4.74 1.83 24.53
C ALA A 122 3.53 2.76 24.33
N LEU A 123 3.48 3.53 23.21
CA LEU A 123 2.27 4.27 22.84
C LEU A 123 1.09 3.35 22.55
N LEU A 124 1.32 2.19 21.89
CA LEU A 124 0.26 1.20 21.65
C LEU A 124 -0.25 0.61 22.95
N ASP A 125 0.62 0.29 23.91
CA ASP A 125 0.21 -0.22 25.22
C ASP A 125 -0.69 0.78 25.94
N GLY A 126 -0.29 2.04 26.03
CA GLY A 126 -1.10 3.09 26.62
C GLY A 126 -2.46 3.30 25.92
N LEU A 127 -2.52 3.02 24.60
CA LEU A 127 -3.79 3.07 23.86
C LEU A 127 -4.68 1.86 24.18
N THR A 128 -4.12 0.65 24.36
CA THR A 128 -4.92 -0.53 24.72
C THR A 128 -5.60 -0.36 26.09
N GLU A 129 -4.94 0.28 27.04
CA GLU A 129 -5.48 0.60 28.36
C GLU A 129 -6.64 1.63 28.30
N GLN A 130 -6.68 2.45 27.27
CA GLN A 130 -7.65 3.53 27.12
C GLN A 130 -8.84 3.19 26.19
N LEU A 131 -8.88 2.00 25.60
CA LEU A 131 -9.91 1.64 24.61
C LEU A 131 -11.33 1.79 25.14
N ASP A 132 -11.61 1.31 26.35
CA ASP A 132 -12.94 1.43 26.97
C ASP A 132 -13.35 2.88 27.19
N ALA A 133 -12.45 3.69 27.75
CA ALA A 133 -12.71 5.10 27.99
C ALA A 133 -12.93 5.89 26.68
N GLN A 134 -12.31 5.46 25.60
CA GLN A 134 -12.44 6.05 24.26
C GLN A 134 -13.56 5.39 23.42
N GLN A 135 -14.25 4.39 23.96
CA GLN A 135 -15.28 3.62 23.25
C GLN A 135 -14.78 3.04 21.91
N MET A 136 -13.55 2.47 21.89
CA MET A 136 -12.95 1.83 20.73
C MET A 136 -13.04 0.31 20.87
N SER A 137 -13.37 -0.38 19.78
CA SER A 137 -13.46 -1.84 19.77
C SER A 137 -12.10 -2.55 19.73
N GLY A 138 -11.04 -1.84 19.30
CA GLY A 138 -9.70 -2.40 19.21
C GLY A 138 -8.72 -1.46 18.51
N ILE A 139 -7.50 -1.96 18.37
CA ILE A 139 -6.42 -1.31 17.63
C ILE A 139 -5.88 -2.28 16.56
N HIS A 140 -5.68 -1.79 15.37
CA HIS A 140 -5.11 -2.54 14.25
C HIS A 140 -3.84 -1.83 13.75
N VAL A 141 -2.78 -2.59 13.42
CA VAL A 141 -1.53 -2.09 12.83
C VAL A 141 -1.30 -2.85 11.55
N ASN A 142 -1.58 -2.23 10.39
CA ASN A 142 -1.60 -2.92 9.10
C ASN A 142 -0.30 -2.75 8.33
N PHE A 143 0.17 -3.82 7.65
CA PHE A 143 1.32 -3.83 6.76
C PHE A 143 2.61 -3.39 7.44
N THR A 144 2.94 -4.07 8.53
CA THR A 144 4.16 -3.84 9.31
C THR A 144 5.39 -4.43 8.63
N GLU A 145 6.56 -3.96 9.07
CA GLU A 145 7.86 -4.49 8.68
C GLU A 145 8.51 -5.33 9.79
N SER A 146 9.59 -6.05 9.47
CA SER A 146 10.22 -7.04 10.34
C SER A 146 10.63 -6.51 11.73
N LYS A 147 11.00 -5.22 11.86
CA LYS A 147 11.39 -4.65 13.15
C LYS A 147 10.18 -4.52 14.08
N ALA A 148 9.07 -3.98 13.56
CA ALA A 148 7.81 -3.90 14.29
C ALA A 148 7.26 -5.30 14.58
N ASP A 149 7.34 -6.24 13.61
CA ASP A 149 6.83 -7.60 13.78
C ASP A 149 7.50 -8.33 14.94
N ARG A 150 8.83 -8.23 15.06
CA ARG A 150 9.56 -8.85 16.19
C ARG A 150 9.13 -8.30 17.54
N LEU A 151 8.84 -7.00 17.59
CA LEU A 151 8.41 -6.37 18.83
C LEU A 151 6.96 -6.73 19.18
N MET A 152 6.08 -6.79 18.17
CA MET A 152 4.67 -7.09 18.35
C MET A 152 4.43 -8.56 18.71
N ALA A 153 5.23 -9.49 18.19
CA ALA A 153 5.10 -10.93 18.41
C ALA A 153 5.18 -11.35 19.89
N GLY A 154 5.84 -10.56 20.73
CA GLY A 154 5.96 -10.82 22.17
C GLY A 154 4.91 -10.17 23.04
N ARG A 155 3.95 -9.41 22.46
CA ARG A 155 2.99 -8.61 23.22
C ARG A 155 1.70 -9.37 23.52
N GLU A 156 1.31 -9.39 24.79
CA GLU A 156 0.11 -10.06 25.25
C GLU A 156 -1.16 -9.42 24.62
N GLY A 157 -2.07 -10.27 24.17
CA GLY A 157 -3.36 -9.87 23.61
C GLY A 157 -3.32 -9.41 22.16
N TRP A 158 -2.12 -9.27 21.55
CA TRP A 158 -1.99 -8.95 20.13
C TRP A 158 -2.02 -10.21 19.27
N LEU A 159 -2.76 -10.17 18.19
CA LEU A 159 -2.96 -11.26 17.24
C LEU A 159 -2.29 -10.92 15.92
N GLU A 160 -1.41 -11.82 15.44
CA GLU A 160 -0.81 -11.71 14.12
C GLU A 160 -1.77 -12.22 13.04
N ARG A 161 -2.00 -11.42 12.02
CA ARG A 161 -2.62 -11.85 10.77
C ARG A 161 -1.62 -11.75 9.63
N ILE A 162 -1.51 -12.77 8.81
CA ILE A 162 -0.68 -12.77 7.62
C ILE A 162 -1.54 -12.71 6.36
N GLY A 163 -0.98 -12.10 5.31
CA GLY A 163 -1.53 -12.06 3.96
C GLY A 163 -0.45 -12.40 2.94
N CYS A 164 -0.83 -12.47 1.67
CA CYS A 164 0.10 -12.71 0.57
C CYS A 164 -0.11 -11.65 -0.52
N GLN A 165 0.98 -11.00 -0.91
CA GLN A 165 1.07 -10.10 -2.06
C GLN A 165 2.09 -10.65 -3.06
N PHE A 166 2.24 -9.99 -4.21
CA PHE A 166 3.17 -10.40 -5.24
C PHE A 166 4.05 -9.22 -5.64
N HIS A 167 5.37 -9.34 -5.41
CA HIS A 167 6.37 -8.35 -5.78
C HIS A 167 7.34 -8.91 -6.80
N TRP A 168 7.75 -8.07 -7.76
CA TRP A 168 8.83 -8.39 -8.66
C TRP A 168 10.16 -7.93 -8.04
N HIS A 169 11.20 -8.78 -8.17
CA HIS A 169 12.53 -8.51 -7.65
C HIS A 169 13.54 -8.41 -8.79
N ASN A 170 14.29 -7.31 -8.81
CA ASN A 170 15.40 -7.12 -9.74
C ASN A 170 16.58 -7.99 -9.26
N ARG A 171 16.96 -8.94 -10.07
CA ARG A 171 18.10 -9.84 -9.82
C ARG A 171 19.37 -9.38 -10.54
N GLY A 172 19.50 -8.08 -10.77
CA GLY A 172 20.61 -7.47 -11.50
C GLY A 172 20.40 -7.53 -13.02
N TYR A 173 19.16 -7.52 -13.48
CA TYR A 173 18.85 -7.49 -14.91
C TYR A 173 19.32 -6.17 -15.52
N ARG A 174 19.98 -6.26 -16.68
CA ARG A 174 20.47 -5.12 -17.46
C ARG A 174 19.36 -4.44 -18.26
N ASP A 175 18.39 -5.25 -18.71
CA ASP A 175 17.24 -4.84 -19.49
C ASP A 175 16.10 -5.86 -19.38
N PHE A 176 14.97 -5.57 -20.01
CA PHE A 176 13.82 -6.45 -20.02
C PHE A 176 14.09 -7.79 -20.72
N GLN A 177 14.99 -7.83 -21.70
CA GLN A 177 15.37 -9.07 -22.39
C GLN A 177 16.13 -10.01 -21.43
N ASP A 178 17.03 -9.47 -20.61
CA ASP A 178 17.74 -10.22 -19.56
C ASP A 178 16.73 -10.83 -18.55
N PHE A 179 15.72 -10.06 -18.14
CA PHE A 179 14.62 -10.60 -17.33
C PHE A 179 13.86 -11.72 -18.05
N LEU A 180 13.50 -11.54 -19.32
CA LEU A 180 12.84 -12.58 -20.11
C LEU A 180 13.71 -13.85 -20.22
N ASP A 181 15.02 -13.69 -20.29
CA ASP A 181 15.94 -14.82 -20.40
C ASP A 181 16.05 -15.64 -19.11
N ALA A 182 15.70 -15.07 -17.97
CA ALA A 182 15.56 -15.82 -16.72
C ALA A 182 14.29 -16.71 -16.66
N LEU A 183 13.33 -16.47 -17.57
CA LEU A 183 12.07 -17.22 -17.61
C LEU A 183 12.17 -18.50 -18.45
N THR A 184 11.27 -19.46 -18.19
CA THR A 184 11.10 -20.63 -19.06
C THR A 184 10.74 -20.21 -20.49
N SER A 185 11.18 -20.98 -21.49
CA SER A 185 11.00 -20.65 -22.92
C SER A 185 9.54 -20.37 -23.31
N ARG A 186 8.60 -21.13 -22.73
CA ARG A 186 7.15 -20.93 -22.95
C ARG A 186 6.68 -19.58 -22.42
N LYS A 187 7.09 -19.19 -21.22
CA LYS A 187 6.66 -17.94 -20.57
C LYS A 187 7.31 -16.73 -21.25
N ARG A 188 8.60 -16.79 -21.53
CA ARG A 188 9.31 -15.77 -22.33
C ARG A 188 8.60 -15.48 -23.65
N LYS A 189 8.24 -16.53 -24.41
CA LYS A 189 7.50 -16.38 -25.67
C LYS A 189 6.12 -15.76 -25.47
N GLN A 190 5.43 -16.13 -24.39
CA GLN A 190 4.11 -15.57 -24.06
C GLN A 190 4.21 -14.06 -23.77
N LEU A 191 5.12 -13.66 -22.87
CA LEU A 191 5.27 -12.25 -22.46
C LEU A 191 5.67 -11.37 -23.65
N ARG A 192 6.61 -11.87 -24.49
CA ARG A 192 7.02 -11.14 -25.70
C ARG A 192 5.84 -10.90 -26.64
N LYS A 193 5.03 -11.93 -26.89
CA LYS A 193 3.83 -11.80 -27.72
C LYS A 193 2.77 -10.85 -27.13
N GLU A 194 2.63 -10.80 -25.81
CA GLU A 194 1.71 -9.85 -25.17
C GLU A 194 2.16 -8.41 -25.43
N ARG A 195 3.47 -8.10 -25.32
CA ARG A 195 4.04 -6.78 -25.62
C ARG A 195 3.93 -6.42 -27.09
N GLU A 196 4.31 -7.36 -28.00
CA GLU A 196 4.18 -7.20 -29.44
C GLU A 196 2.73 -6.90 -29.87
N HIS A 197 1.75 -7.58 -29.21
CA HIS A 197 0.34 -7.36 -29.49
C HIS A 197 -0.11 -5.95 -29.13
N VAL A 198 0.30 -5.42 -27.98
CA VAL A 198 -0.04 -4.05 -27.55
C VAL A 198 0.62 -3.02 -28.48
N ALA A 199 1.90 -3.21 -28.82
CA ALA A 199 2.60 -2.35 -29.77
C ALA A 199 1.95 -2.36 -31.16
N GLY A 200 1.47 -3.54 -31.61
CA GLY A 200 0.75 -3.69 -32.89
C GLY A 200 -0.60 -2.95 -32.96
N GLN A 201 -1.17 -2.56 -31.82
CA GLN A 201 -2.35 -1.69 -31.75
C GLN A 201 -2.01 -0.20 -31.87
N GLY A 202 -0.75 0.14 -32.08
CA GLY A 202 -0.26 1.53 -32.21
C GLY A 202 -0.17 2.27 -30.88
N ILE A 203 -0.06 1.52 -29.76
CA ILE A 203 0.12 2.12 -28.44
C ILE A 203 1.60 2.36 -28.16
N VAL A 204 1.90 3.59 -27.72
CA VAL A 204 3.22 4.01 -27.23
C VAL A 204 3.12 4.43 -25.77
N PHE A 205 4.23 4.35 -25.04
CA PHE A 205 4.29 4.63 -23.62
C PHE A 205 5.28 5.75 -23.34
N ASP A 206 4.88 6.64 -22.44
CA ASP A 206 5.68 7.80 -22.05
C ASP A 206 5.70 7.93 -20.52
N TRP A 207 6.88 7.83 -19.92
CA TRP A 207 7.08 7.97 -18.48
C TRP A 207 7.31 9.43 -18.10
N ARG A 208 6.61 9.85 -17.06
CA ARG A 208 6.67 11.21 -16.54
C ARG A 208 6.89 11.23 -15.02
N GLU A 209 7.70 12.16 -14.57
CA GLU A 209 7.75 12.55 -13.15
C GLU A 209 6.63 13.55 -12.83
N GLY A 210 6.33 13.73 -11.54
CA GLY A 210 5.21 14.59 -11.13
C GLY A 210 5.29 16.03 -11.66
N HIS A 211 6.51 16.60 -11.76
CA HIS A 211 6.72 17.96 -12.26
C HIS A 211 6.66 18.09 -13.80
N GLN A 212 6.64 16.98 -14.51
CA GLN A 212 6.61 16.95 -15.98
C GLN A 212 5.19 16.87 -16.54
N LEU A 213 4.18 16.59 -15.69
CA LEU A 213 2.80 16.55 -16.13
C LEU A 213 2.18 17.96 -16.08
N SER A 214 1.52 18.34 -17.16
CA SER A 214 0.65 19.51 -17.22
C SER A 214 -0.65 19.27 -16.44
N GLU A 215 -1.38 20.33 -16.12
CA GLU A 215 -2.68 20.23 -15.46
C GLU A 215 -3.69 19.40 -16.28
N ALA A 216 -3.67 19.50 -17.62
CA ALA A 216 -4.53 18.69 -18.49
C ALA A 216 -4.19 17.19 -18.41
N GLU A 217 -2.91 16.84 -18.30
CA GLU A 217 -2.47 15.45 -18.10
C GLU A 217 -2.85 14.95 -16.70
N TRP A 218 -2.77 15.80 -15.67
CA TRP A 218 -3.27 15.46 -14.34
C TRP A 218 -4.79 15.24 -14.32
N ASP A 219 -5.56 16.03 -15.07
CA ASP A 219 -6.99 15.80 -15.24
C ASP A 219 -7.27 14.47 -15.91
N PHE A 220 -6.48 14.10 -16.93
CA PHE A 220 -6.57 12.80 -17.58
C PHE A 220 -6.23 11.65 -16.61
N VAL A 221 -5.13 11.78 -15.84
CA VAL A 221 -4.74 10.81 -14.81
C VAL A 221 -5.87 10.58 -13.82
N TYR A 222 -6.45 11.69 -13.32
CA TYR A 222 -7.58 11.60 -12.40
C TYR A 222 -8.83 10.98 -13.04
N ALA A 223 -9.15 11.34 -14.27
CA ALA A 223 -10.30 10.77 -14.98
C ALA A 223 -10.14 9.24 -15.15
N CYS A 224 -8.96 8.76 -15.52
CA CYS A 224 -8.66 7.32 -15.58
C CYS A 224 -8.80 6.65 -14.22
N TYR A 225 -8.23 7.25 -13.16
CA TYR A 225 -8.35 6.75 -11.80
C TYR A 225 -9.81 6.66 -11.35
N ALA A 226 -10.57 7.73 -11.51
CA ALA A 226 -11.98 7.80 -11.12
C ALA A 226 -12.84 6.80 -11.89
N ASN A 227 -12.59 6.63 -13.19
CA ASN A 227 -13.31 5.67 -14.03
C ASN A 227 -13.22 4.24 -13.49
N THR A 228 -12.08 3.84 -12.91
CA THR A 228 -11.90 2.49 -12.31
C THR A 228 -12.89 2.21 -11.17
N TYR A 229 -13.32 3.23 -10.45
CA TYR A 229 -14.36 3.13 -9.42
C TYR A 229 -15.75 3.26 -9.99
N GLN A 230 -15.97 4.23 -10.89
CA GLN A 230 -17.29 4.55 -11.47
C GLN A 230 -17.89 3.37 -12.22
N VAL A 231 -17.10 2.63 -13.00
CA VAL A 231 -17.57 1.41 -13.71
C VAL A 231 -18.03 0.30 -12.76
N ARG A 232 -17.69 0.40 -11.47
CA ARG A 232 -18.12 -0.52 -10.40
C ARG A 232 -19.21 0.08 -9.50
N GLY A 233 -19.73 1.26 -9.85
CA GLY A 233 -20.73 1.96 -9.04
C GLY A 233 -20.19 2.53 -7.73
N GLN A 234 -18.88 2.79 -7.64
CA GLN A 234 -18.21 3.29 -6.44
C GLN A 234 -17.68 4.70 -6.66
N ALA A 235 -17.52 5.46 -5.58
CA ALA A 235 -16.80 6.73 -5.60
C ALA A 235 -15.30 6.49 -5.36
N PRO A 236 -14.41 7.24 -6.02
CA PRO A 236 -12.97 7.17 -5.77
C PRO A 236 -12.63 7.65 -4.35
N TYR A 237 -11.66 7.01 -3.70
CA TYR A 237 -11.20 7.43 -2.36
C TYR A 237 -10.45 8.77 -2.38
N LEU A 238 -9.67 9.02 -3.42
CA LEU A 238 -8.84 10.20 -3.56
C LEU A 238 -9.55 11.26 -4.43
N SER A 239 -9.38 12.52 -4.05
CA SER A 239 -9.85 13.65 -4.84
C SER A 239 -8.81 14.07 -5.89
N ARG A 240 -9.22 14.87 -6.90
CA ARG A 240 -8.29 15.47 -7.87
C ARG A 240 -7.22 16.33 -7.18
N ALA A 241 -7.64 17.05 -6.11
CA ALA A 241 -6.74 17.90 -5.33
C ALA A 241 -5.59 17.12 -4.66
N PHE A 242 -5.81 15.86 -4.28
CA PHE A 242 -4.73 15.03 -3.75
C PHE A 242 -3.57 14.89 -4.74
N PHE A 243 -3.86 14.64 -6.01
CA PHE A 243 -2.82 14.49 -7.04
C PHE A 243 -2.06 15.79 -7.27
N SER A 244 -2.74 16.96 -7.27
CA SER A 244 -2.08 18.27 -7.37
C SER A 244 -1.16 18.53 -6.19
N LEU A 245 -1.64 18.32 -4.95
CA LEU A 245 -0.85 18.54 -3.74
C LEU A 245 0.36 17.58 -3.69
N LEU A 246 0.19 16.34 -4.13
CA LEU A 246 1.28 15.39 -4.16
C LEU A 246 2.33 15.77 -5.22
N ALA A 247 1.89 16.23 -6.40
CA ALA A 247 2.77 16.72 -7.45
C ALA A 247 3.57 17.96 -7.02
N GLU A 248 2.96 18.83 -6.22
CA GLU A 248 3.63 20.01 -5.64
C GLU A 248 4.66 19.62 -4.58
N ARG A 249 4.27 18.71 -3.65
CA ARG A 249 5.05 18.40 -2.44
C ARG A 249 6.10 17.31 -2.62
N MET A 250 5.86 16.37 -3.54
CA MET A 250 6.69 15.19 -3.74
C MET A 250 6.88 14.83 -5.24
N PRO A 251 7.18 15.79 -6.13
CA PRO A 251 7.21 15.55 -7.59
C PRO A 251 8.21 14.46 -8.00
N GLN A 252 9.34 14.35 -7.30
CA GLN A 252 10.40 13.38 -7.63
C GLN A 252 10.04 11.94 -7.25
N ALA A 253 9.11 11.75 -6.28
CA ALA A 253 8.65 10.42 -5.89
C ALA A 253 7.61 9.86 -6.87
N ILE A 254 6.98 10.71 -7.67
CA ILE A 254 5.91 10.31 -8.60
C ILE A 254 6.49 9.76 -9.88
N ARG A 255 5.90 8.66 -10.36
CA ARG A 255 6.12 8.06 -11.67
C ARG A 255 4.78 7.75 -12.31
N VAL A 256 4.51 8.36 -13.45
CA VAL A 256 3.29 8.10 -14.24
C VAL A 256 3.70 7.62 -15.62
N VAL A 257 3.17 6.49 -16.03
CA VAL A 257 3.24 6.07 -17.42
C VAL A 257 1.92 6.38 -18.12
N LEU A 258 1.99 7.13 -19.21
CA LEU A 258 0.88 7.44 -20.09
C LEU A 258 0.93 6.51 -21.31
N ALA A 259 -0.13 5.76 -21.53
CA ALA A 259 -0.33 4.99 -22.75
C ALA A 259 -1.07 5.87 -23.76
N GLN A 260 -0.50 6.01 -24.97
CA GLN A 260 -1.03 6.89 -26.01
C GLN A 260 -1.27 6.10 -27.30
N GLN A 261 -2.38 6.35 -27.96
CA GLN A 261 -2.61 5.91 -29.34
C GLN A 261 -2.55 7.15 -30.25
N SER A 262 -1.58 7.15 -31.15
CA SER A 262 -1.18 8.35 -31.92
C SER A 262 -0.75 9.47 -30.93
N THR A 263 -1.52 10.56 -30.82
CA THR A 263 -1.26 11.68 -29.91
C THR A 263 -2.25 11.72 -28.73
N ARG A 264 -3.19 10.77 -28.67
CA ARG A 264 -4.26 10.77 -27.65
C ARG A 264 -3.90 9.84 -26.50
N PRO A 265 -3.84 10.32 -25.26
CA PRO A 265 -3.70 9.46 -24.11
C PRO A 265 -4.98 8.61 -23.91
N VAL A 266 -4.81 7.30 -23.67
CA VAL A 266 -5.90 6.34 -23.57
C VAL A 266 -5.94 5.64 -22.21
N ALA A 267 -4.78 5.50 -21.55
CA ALA A 267 -4.67 4.87 -20.24
C ALA A 267 -3.47 5.42 -19.48
N MET A 268 -3.42 5.16 -18.17
CA MET A 268 -2.28 5.50 -17.33
C MET A 268 -2.03 4.45 -16.26
N ALA A 269 -0.81 4.35 -15.76
CA ALA A 269 -0.53 3.81 -14.43
C ALA A 269 0.25 4.84 -13.60
N PHE A 270 -0.21 5.03 -12.37
CA PHE A 270 0.40 5.93 -11.40
C PHE A 270 1.16 5.11 -10.37
N SER A 271 2.41 5.46 -10.15
CA SER A 271 3.31 4.82 -9.19
C SER A 271 4.00 5.88 -8.34
N LEU A 272 4.49 5.45 -7.19
CA LEU A 272 5.47 6.19 -6.41
C LEU A 272 6.77 5.38 -6.35
N ARG A 273 7.89 6.06 -6.11
CA ARG A 273 9.19 5.40 -5.93
C ARG A 273 9.92 5.90 -4.70
N ASP A 274 10.82 5.08 -4.18
CA ASP A 274 11.92 5.46 -3.31
C ASP A 274 13.27 5.04 -3.94
N ASP A 275 14.32 5.01 -3.13
CA ASP A 275 15.67 4.64 -3.57
C ASP A 275 15.80 3.13 -3.90
N SER A 276 14.86 2.31 -3.46
CA SER A 276 14.91 0.85 -3.55
C SER A 276 13.76 0.22 -4.35
N GLY A 277 12.65 0.91 -4.47
CA GLY A 277 11.44 0.30 -5.01
C GLY A 277 10.54 1.22 -5.82
N LEU A 278 9.81 0.61 -6.76
CA LEU A 278 8.68 1.19 -7.46
C LEU A 278 7.38 0.60 -6.88
N TYR A 279 6.40 1.46 -6.65
CA TYR A 279 5.13 1.09 -6.04
C TYR A 279 3.97 1.51 -6.94
N GLY A 280 3.45 0.59 -7.74
CA GLY A 280 2.26 0.78 -8.55
C GLY A 280 1.02 0.95 -7.68
N ARG A 281 0.30 2.04 -7.87
CA ARG A 281 -0.83 2.38 -7.02
C ARG A 281 -2.16 2.39 -7.75
N TYR A 282 -2.23 3.08 -8.85
CA TYR A 282 -3.48 3.28 -9.56
C TYR A 282 -3.31 3.02 -11.04
N TRP A 283 -4.31 2.39 -11.60
CA TRP A 283 -4.47 2.16 -13.03
C TRP A 283 -5.84 2.69 -13.46
N GLY A 284 -5.91 3.14 -14.68
CA GLY A 284 -7.19 3.40 -15.34
C GLY A 284 -7.03 3.64 -16.82
N CYS A 285 -8.13 3.48 -17.55
CA CYS A 285 -8.20 3.76 -18.98
C CYS A 285 -9.52 4.44 -19.32
N LEU A 286 -9.51 5.24 -20.37
CA LEU A 286 -10.72 5.82 -20.98
C LEU A 286 -11.04 5.17 -22.34
N ALA A 287 -10.16 4.30 -22.83
CA ALA A 287 -10.39 3.43 -23.98
C ALA A 287 -9.73 2.06 -23.69
N GLU A 288 -10.46 1.00 -24.02
CA GLU A 288 -10.01 -0.37 -23.79
C GLU A 288 -9.26 -0.92 -25.01
N PHE A 289 -8.09 -1.53 -24.75
CA PHE A 289 -7.30 -2.28 -25.72
C PHE A 289 -6.92 -3.62 -25.11
N ASP A 290 -6.88 -4.65 -25.94
CA ASP A 290 -6.52 -5.99 -25.47
C ASP A 290 -5.11 -5.99 -24.86
N ARG A 291 -4.99 -6.52 -23.63
CA ARG A 291 -3.74 -6.62 -22.84
C ARG A 291 -3.08 -5.30 -22.42
N LEU A 292 -3.67 -4.15 -22.70
CA LEU A 292 -3.13 -2.86 -22.33
C LEU A 292 -2.85 -2.75 -20.82
N HIS A 293 -3.76 -3.26 -19.98
CA HIS A 293 -3.56 -3.30 -18.53
C HIS A 293 -2.26 -4.00 -18.13
N PHE A 294 -1.95 -5.15 -18.72
CA PHE A 294 -0.74 -5.90 -18.38
C PHE A 294 0.54 -5.18 -18.83
N GLU A 295 0.51 -4.62 -20.02
CA GLU A 295 1.65 -3.83 -20.51
C GLU A 295 1.89 -2.62 -19.60
N THR A 296 0.86 -1.81 -19.36
CA THR A 296 0.99 -0.56 -18.62
C THR A 296 1.32 -0.78 -17.14
N CYS A 297 0.67 -1.75 -16.49
CA CYS A 297 0.83 -1.95 -15.05
C CYS A 297 1.99 -2.84 -14.65
N PHE A 298 2.46 -3.74 -15.54
CA PHE A 298 3.49 -4.70 -15.16
C PHE A 298 4.74 -4.57 -16.01
N TYR A 299 4.64 -4.65 -17.34
CA TYR A 299 5.84 -4.67 -18.19
C TYR A 299 6.54 -3.33 -18.21
N GLN A 300 5.80 -2.25 -18.31
CA GLN A 300 6.35 -0.90 -18.20
C GLN A 300 6.97 -0.64 -16.82
N GLY A 301 6.32 -1.12 -15.74
CA GLY A 301 6.87 -0.99 -14.39
C GLY A 301 8.15 -1.80 -14.18
N ILE A 302 8.27 -3.00 -14.76
CA ILE A 302 9.49 -3.81 -14.74
C ILE A 302 10.60 -3.10 -15.53
N ASP A 303 10.31 -2.61 -16.75
CA ASP A 303 11.27 -1.84 -17.56
C ASP A 303 11.80 -0.64 -16.78
N GLN A 304 10.91 0.14 -16.17
CA GLN A 304 11.28 1.33 -15.40
C GLN A 304 12.10 0.97 -14.16
N ALA A 305 11.72 -0.10 -13.43
CA ALA A 305 12.46 -0.55 -12.26
C ALA A 305 13.88 -1.02 -12.62
N ILE A 306 14.07 -1.66 -13.77
CA ILE A 306 15.39 -2.04 -14.30
C ILE A 306 16.19 -0.79 -14.67
N ALA A 307 15.58 0.13 -15.42
CA ALA A 307 16.24 1.35 -15.91
C ALA A 307 16.71 2.25 -14.76
N ASP A 308 15.92 2.34 -13.69
CA ASP A 308 16.24 3.11 -12.47
C ASP A 308 17.14 2.34 -11.49
N GLY A 309 17.52 1.09 -11.78
CA GLY A 309 18.33 0.23 -10.89
C GLY A 309 17.63 -0.14 -9.57
N LEU A 310 16.29 -0.09 -9.53
CA LEU A 310 15.52 -0.40 -8.35
C LEU A 310 15.53 -1.89 -8.04
N GLN A 311 15.48 -2.25 -6.77
CA GLN A 311 15.58 -3.64 -6.30
C GLN A 311 14.25 -4.38 -6.40
N ARG A 312 13.11 -3.66 -6.31
CA ARG A 312 11.78 -4.26 -6.28
C ARG A 312 10.73 -3.42 -6.99
N PHE A 313 9.69 -4.11 -7.46
CA PHE A 313 8.48 -3.48 -7.93
C PHE A 313 7.26 -4.14 -7.26
N ASP A 314 6.53 -3.36 -6.47
CA ASP A 314 5.22 -3.70 -5.92
C ASP A 314 4.14 -3.12 -6.85
N ALA A 315 3.48 -3.98 -7.61
CA ALA A 315 2.43 -3.58 -8.55
C ALA A 315 1.02 -3.60 -7.92
N GLY A 316 0.91 -3.36 -6.59
CA GLY A 316 -0.35 -3.33 -5.84
C GLY A 316 -0.76 -4.70 -5.27
N ALA A 317 -1.84 -4.73 -4.45
CA ALA A 317 -2.17 -5.86 -3.59
C ALA A 317 -2.77 -7.08 -4.31
N GLN A 318 -3.42 -6.93 -5.46
CA GLN A 318 -4.23 -7.98 -6.07
C GLN A 318 -3.61 -8.56 -7.34
N GLY A 319 -3.97 -9.82 -7.66
CA GLY A 319 -3.82 -10.41 -8.97
C GLY A 319 -2.86 -11.59 -9.07
N GLU A 320 -3.41 -12.81 -9.14
CA GLU A 320 -2.65 -14.04 -9.43
C GLU A 320 -1.98 -14.02 -10.82
N HIS A 321 -2.51 -13.24 -11.77
CA HIS A 321 -1.92 -13.02 -13.08
C HIS A 321 -0.53 -12.36 -13.02
N LYS A 322 -0.12 -11.80 -11.89
CA LYS A 322 1.25 -11.33 -11.64
C LYS A 322 2.25 -12.47 -11.60
N LEU A 323 1.86 -13.62 -11.06
CA LEU A 323 2.70 -14.79 -10.88
C LEU A 323 3.34 -15.24 -12.20
N ILE A 324 2.54 -15.36 -13.27
CA ILE A 324 3.04 -15.75 -14.59
C ILE A 324 3.99 -14.72 -15.23
N ARG A 325 4.07 -13.52 -14.66
CA ARG A 325 4.92 -12.39 -15.07
C ARG A 325 6.13 -12.20 -14.17
N GLY A 326 6.44 -13.21 -13.33
CA GLY A 326 7.64 -13.23 -12.51
C GLY A 326 7.56 -12.47 -11.19
N PHE A 327 6.36 -12.06 -10.77
CA PHE A 327 6.16 -11.55 -9.43
C PHE A 327 6.10 -12.70 -8.42
N GLU A 328 6.82 -12.56 -7.33
CA GLU A 328 7.01 -13.60 -6.32
C GLU A 328 6.08 -13.35 -5.12
N PRO A 329 5.56 -14.40 -4.47
CA PRO A 329 4.72 -14.26 -3.29
C PRO A 329 5.51 -13.73 -2.11
N VAL A 330 5.00 -12.67 -1.48
CA VAL A 330 5.55 -12.01 -0.30
C VAL A 330 4.51 -12.04 0.81
N ILE A 331 4.92 -12.51 1.99
CA ILE A 331 4.05 -12.51 3.16
C ILE A 331 3.99 -11.10 3.74
N THR A 332 2.78 -10.57 3.87
CA THR A 332 2.49 -9.33 4.59
C THR A 332 1.96 -9.64 5.99
N ARG A 333 2.13 -8.70 6.92
CA ARG A 333 1.69 -8.86 8.30
C ARG A 333 0.87 -7.69 8.76
N SER A 334 -0.06 -7.97 9.65
CA SER A 334 -0.81 -7.00 10.42
C SER A 334 -1.03 -7.52 11.84
N TRP A 335 -1.24 -6.60 12.77
CA TRP A 335 -1.39 -6.91 14.19
C TRP A 335 -2.69 -6.33 14.71
N HIS A 336 -3.42 -7.09 15.52
CA HIS A 336 -4.76 -6.76 15.95
C HIS A 336 -4.93 -6.96 17.45
N TYR A 337 -5.30 -5.93 18.17
CA TYR A 337 -5.76 -6.02 19.56
C TYR A 337 -7.26 -5.76 19.57
N LEU A 338 -8.03 -6.73 20.06
CA LEU A 338 -9.50 -6.66 20.13
C LEU A 338 -9.91 -6.55 21.59
N GLN A 339 -10.69 -5.51 21.91
CA GLN A 339 -11.07 -5.22 23.29
C GLN A 339 -11.98 -6.31 23.86
N HIS A 340 -13.00 -6.75 23.11
CA HIS A 340 -13.97 -7.74 23.58
C HIS A 340 -13.35 -9.15 23.65
N PRO A 341 -13.29 -9.81 24.85
CA PRO A 341 -12.60 -11.09 25.02
C PRO A 341 -13.14 -12.21 24.14
N GLY A 342 -14.49 -12.31 24.02
CA GLY A 342 -15.12 -13.33 23.17
C GLY A 342 -14.82 -13.15 21.69
N LEU A 343 -14.75 -11.90 21.19
CA LEU A 343 -14.33 -11.62 19.83
C LEU A 343 -12.85 -11.97 19.63
N ARG A 344 -11.99 -11.63 20.59
CA ARG A 344 -10.57 -11.95 20.55
C ARG A 344 -10.34 -13.44 20.47
N ALA A 345 -11.03 -14.25 21.28
CA ALA A 345 -10.94 -15.71 21.20
C ALA A 345 -11.37 -16.26 19.84
N ALA A 346 -12.54 -15.84 19.33
CA ALA A 346 -13.04 -16.28 18.04
C ALA A 346 -12.12 -15.89 16.86
N VAL A 347 -11.54 -14.69 16.90
CA VAL A 347 -10.58 -14.24 15.89
C VAL A 347 -9.26 -14.98 16.02
N THR A 348 -8.82 -15.34 17.22
CA THR A 348 -7.62 -16.18 17.40
C THR A 348 -7.76 -17.52 16.67
N ASP A 349 -8.87 -18.21 16.87
CA ASP A 349 -9.14 -19.51 16.21
C ASP A 349 -9.23 -19.35 14.68
N PHE A 350 -9.90 -18.29 14.22
CA PHE A 350 -9.99 -17.96 12.79
C PHE A 350 -8.60 -17.74 12.17
N LEU A 351 -7.75 -16.94 12.82
CA LEU A 351 -6.42 -16.59 12.31
C LEU A 351 -5.45 -17.79 12.28
N GLN A 352 -5.59 -18.74 13.22
CA GLN A 352 -4.81 -19.98 13.18
C GLN A 352 -5.13 -20.79 11.92
N GLN A 353 -6.40 -20.91 11.55
CA GLN A 353 -6.84 -21.61 10.33
C GLN A 353 -6.46 -20.84 9.05
N GLU A 354 -6.72 -19.52 9.02
CA GLU A 354 -6.36 -18.67 7.88
C GLU A 354 -4.86 -18.71 7.57
N ARG A 355 -4.02 -18.70 8.61
CA ARG A 355 -2.56 -18.77 8.49
C ARG A 355 -2.09 -20.01 7.71
N VAL A 356 -2.65 -21.18 8.02
CA VAL A 356 -2.31 -22.42 7.31
C VAL A 356 -2.62 -22.30 5.83
N GLY A 357 -3.80 -21.76 5.49
CA GLY A 357 -4.20 -21.55 4.10
C GLY A 357 -3.29 -20.56 3.36
N VAL A 358 -2.97 -19.42 3.98
CA VAL A 358 -2.10 -18.38 3.37
C VAL A 358 -0.69 -18.92 3.12
N LEU A 359 -0.11 -19.68 4.05
CA LEU A 359 1.22 -20.26 3.87
C LEU A 359 1.23 -21.32 2.77
N ALA A 360 0.22 -22.20 2.73
CA ALA A 360 0.08 -23.19 1.65
C ALA A 360 -0.09 -22.52 0.28
N TYR A 361 -0.90 -21.46 0.20
CA TYR A 361 -1.07 -20.68 -1.01
C TYR A 361 0.24 -20.04 -1.48
N ALA A 362 0.97 -19.38 -0.58
CA ALA A 362 2.25 -18.76 -0.90
C ALA A 362 3.28 -19.78 -1.39
N GLU A 363 3.31 -20.96 -0.80
CA GLU A 363 4.22 -22.04 -1.23
C GLU A 363 3.83 -22.60 -2.62
N ALA A 364 2.55 -22.85 -2.85
CA ALA A 364 2.07 -23.26 -4.18
C ALA A 364 2.38 -22.19 -5.26
N ALA A 365 2.25 -20.91 -4.91
CA ALA A 365 2.61 -19.81 -5.78
C ALA A 365 4.13 -19.78 -6.09
N ARG A 366 5.00 -20.06 -5.11
CA ARG A 366 6.45 -20.15 -5.34
C ARG A 366 6.81 -21.26 -6.33
N GLN A 367 6.15 -22.42 -6.20
CA GLN A 367 6.36 -23.57 -7.09
C GLN A 367 5.89 -23.30 -8.53
N ALA A 368 4.91 -22.40 -8.71
CA ALA A 368 4.35 -22.03 -10.01
C ALA A 368 5.07 -20.86 -10.69
N LEU A 369 6.16 -20.34 -10.10
CA LEU A 369 6.93 -19.23 -10.67
C LEU A 369 7.48 -19.58 -12.07
N PRO A 370 7.53 -18.61 -12.99
CA PRO A 370 7.88 -18.85 -14.37
C PRO A 370 9.39 -18.94 -14.63
N TYR A 371 10.22 -18.85 -13.61
CA TYR A 371 11.68 -18.88 -13.73
C TYR A 371 12.20 -20.26 -14.09
N ARG A 372 13.35 -20.29 -14.78
CA ARG A 372 14.09 -21.54 -15.02
C ARG A 372 14.58 -22.10 -13.68
N GLN A 373 14.48 -23.41 -13.52
CA GLN A 373 15.14 -24.07 -12.40
C GLN A 373 16.65 -24.11 -12.67
N ALA A 374 17.45 -23.85 -11.63
CA ALA A 374 18.89 -23.98 -11.74
C ALA A 374 19.23 -25.47 -12.07
N GLY A 375 19.71 -25.75 -13.29
CA GLY A 375 20.10 -27.10 -13.72
C GLY A 375 19.24 -27.76 -14.81
N SER A 376 18.30 -27.04 -15.45
CA SER A 376 17.57 -27.52 -16.64
C SER A 376 18.07 -26.88 -17.92
#